data_f528311f384db305466077ee3fb458fd
#
_entry.id   f528311f384db305466077ee3fb458fd
#
_cell.length_a   1.000
_cell.length_b   1.000
_cell.length_c   1.000
_cell.angle_alpha   90.00
_cell.angle_beta   90.00
_cell.angle_gamma   90.00
#
_symmetry.space_group_name_H-M   'P 1'
#
loop_
_entity.id
_entity.type
_entity.pdbx_description
1 polymer ?
#
loop_
_entity_poly.entity_id
_entity_poly.type
_entity_poly.pdbx_seq_one_letter_code
_entity_poly.pdbx_strand_id
1 'polypeptide(L)'
;VARATTPVVLVREGEEASDEHLSADDGSPSTHTGYRDVVLGIDLGDPCDEVIEFAFEAARARGARLHVVHAWHTPSPLVLGPGDIGLVNGPEQADEWLGFLTAVLRGWRDKYPEVEVAETVTKGRAQSVLVRAATGASLLVVGRRMTSRPTSPRTGPVTQAAIHHVGCPVAVVPHE
;
A
#
# COMPACT_ATOMS: atom_id res chain seq x y z
N VAL A 1 3.44 -2.86 17.46
CA VAL A 1 3.78 -2.94 16.03
C VAL A 1 5.21 -3.47 15.83
N ALA A 2 6.23 -2.80 16.39
CA ALA A 2 7.64 -3.07 16.08
C ALA A 2 8.15 -4.49 16.41
N ARG A 3 7.47 -5.23 17.25
CA ARG A 3 7.83 -6.61 17.68
C ARG A 3 6.76 -7.65 17.39
N ALA A 4 5.66 -7.25 16.76
CA ALA A 4 4.59 -8.17 16.44
C ALA A 4 5.04 -9.16 15.35
N THR A 5 4.69 -10.42 15.52
CA THR A 5 4.90 -11.49 14.55
C THR A 5 3.63 -11.82 13.77
N THR A 6 2.54 -11.15 14.11
CA THR A 6 1.23 -11.22 13.43
C THR A 6 0.84 -9.84 12.91
N PRO A 7 -0.04 -9.74 11.92
CA PRO A 7 -0.58 -8.46 11.47
C PRO A 7 -1.19 -7.65 12.61
N VAL A 8 -0.94 -6.35 12.61
CA VAL A 8 -1.48 -5.41 13.59
C VAL A 8 -2.22 -4.32 12.85
N VAL A 9 -3.49 -4.13 13.17
CA VAL A 9 -4.29 -3.02 12.67
C VAL A 9 -4.30 -1.90 13.71
N LEU A 10 -3.91 -0.71 13.29
CA LEU A 10 -3.90 0.49 14.10
C LEU A 10 -5.07 1.37 13.66
N VAL A 11 -5.91 1.74 14.62
CA VAL A 11 -7.02 2.67 14.43
C VAL A 11 -6.73 3.90 15.27
N ARG A 12 -6.98 5.10 14.73
CA ARG A 12 -6.81 6.34 15.47
C ARG A 12 -8.01 6.62 16.36
N GLU A 13 -7.74 7.26 17.46
CA GLU A 13 -8.79 7.85 18.29
C GLU A 13 -9.50 8.95 17.50
N GLY A 14 -10.83 8.91 17.50
CA GLY A 14 -11.69 9.87 16.78
C GLY A 14 -12.05 9.47 15.36
N GLU A 15 -11.56 8.34 14.84
CA GLU A 15 -12.06 7.74 13.60
C GLU A 15 -13.40 7.04 13.87
N GLU A 16 -14.39 7.31 13.03
CA GLU A 16 -15.71 6.68 13.11
C GLU A 16 -15.84 5.59 12.02
N ALA A 17 -16.65 4.56 12.29
CA ALA A 17 -16.89 3.49 11.33
C ALA A 17 -17.42 4.00 9.98
N SER A 18 -18.17 5.12 10.00
CA SER A 18 -18.66 5.76 8.78
C SER A 18 -17.56 6.31 7.87
N ASP A 19 -16.36 6.58 8.40
CA ASP A 19 -15.21 7.08 7.61
C ASP A 19 -14.64 6.02 6.67
N GLU A 20 -14.84 4.75 7.01
CA GLU A 20 -14.42 3.60 6.18
C GLU A 20 -15.41 3.30 5.04
N HIS A 21 -16.61 3.91 5.06
CA HIS A 21 -17.68 3.65 4.11
C HIS A 21 -17.85 4.80 3.10
N LEU A 22 -18.48 4.47 1.97
CA LEU A 22 -18.95 5.48 1.02
C LEU A 22 -20.05 6.32 1.67
N SER A 23 -20.12 7.60 1.34
CA SER A 23 -21.23 8.42 1.78
C SER A 23 -22.57 7.91 1.22
N ALA A 24 -23.66 8.16 1.93
CA ALA A 24 -24.99 7.92 1.42
C ALA A 24 -25.30 8.85 0.22
N ASP A 25 -26.39 8.58 -0.51
CA ASP A 25 -26.79 9.35 -1.70
C ASP A 25 -27.00 10.84 -1.43
N ASP A 26 -27.35 11.19 -0.19
CA ASP A 26 -27.51 12.58 0.28
C ASP A 26 -26.18 13.21 0.77
N GLY A 27 -25.05 12.48 0.67
CA GLY A 27 -23.74 12.92 1.11
C GLY A 27 -23.48 12.75 2.62
N SER A 28 -24.43 12.20 3.38
CA SER A 28 -24.25 11.97 4.81
C SER A 28 -23.33 10.80 5.12
N PRO A 29 -22.62 10.80 6.28
CA PRO A 29 -21.88 9.62 6.75
C PRO A 29 -22.82 8.43 6.96
N SER A 30 -22.40 7.23 6.54
CA SER A 30 -23.22 6.02 6.64
C SER A 30 -22.34 4.79 6.88
N THR A 31 -22.81 3.85 7.67
CA THR A 31 -22.22 2.51 7.84
C THR A 31 -22.98 1.43 7.07
N HIS A 32 -24.04 1.82 6.34
CA HIS A 32 -24.88 0.91 5.55
C HIS A 32 -24.52 0.89 4.05
N THR A 33 -23.61 1.74 3.64
CA THR A 33 -23.06 1.79 2.27
C THR A 33 -21.86 0.85 2.13
N GLY A 34 -21.39 0.64 0.91
CA GLY A 34 -20.16 -0.14 0.66
C GLY A 34 -18.93 0.49 1.30
N TYR A 35 -17.93 -0.35 1.58
CA TYR A 35 -16.64 0.14 2.04
C TYR A 35 -15.90 0.91 0.93
N ARG A 36 -15.11 1.87 1.33
CA ARG A 36 -14.11 2.53 0.48
C ARG A 36 -12.98 1.56 0.15
N ASP A 37 -12.13 1.93 -0.79
CA ASP A 37 -11.01 1.09 -1.23
C ASP A 37 -10.11 0.63 -0.06
N VAL A 38 -9.61 -0.59 -0.17
CA VAL A 38 -8.43 -1.05 0.57
C VAL A 38 -7.20 -0.69 -0.26
N VAL A 39 -6.25 0.03 0.31
CA VAL A 39 -5.00 0.42 -0.35
C VAL A 39 -3.87 -0.51 0.10
N LEU A 40 -3.15 -1.09 -0.84
CA LEU A 40 -1.93 -1.86 -0.60
C LEU A 40 -0.71 -1.08 -1.08
N GLY A 41 0.21 -0.77 -0.18
CA GLY A 41 1.55 -0.32 -0.55
C GLY A 41 2.47 -1.50 -0.79
N ILE A 42 2.91 -1.71 -2.04
CA ILE A 42 3.78 -2.82 -2.42
C ILE A 42 5.18 -2.34 -2.78
N ASP A 43 6.20 -3.07 -2.32
CA ASP A 43 7.57 -2.94 -2.79
C ASP A 43 7.84 -4.01 -3.87
N LEU A 44 7.91 -3.59 -5.13
CA LEU A 44 8.16 -4.52 -6.24
C LEU A 44 9.61 -5.02 -6.29
N GLY A 45 10.53 -4.40 -5.56
CA GLY A 45 11.89 -4.91 -5.38
C GLY A 45 11.94 -6.13 -4.45
N ASP A 46 10.90 -6.32 -3.64
CA ASP A 46 10.75 -7.42 -2.69
C ASP A 46 9.27 -7.69 -2.41
N PRO A 47 8.51 -8.16 -3.41
CA PRO A 47 7.09 -8.47 -3.26
C PRO A 47 6.92 -9.63 -2.29
N CYS A 48 6.04 -9.44 -1.32
CA CYS A 48 5.83 -10.38 -0.23
C CYS A 48 4.41 -10.94 -0.27
N ASP A 49 4.30 -12.25 -0.38
CA ASP A 49 3.04 -12.96 -0.53
C ASP A 49 2.12 -12.77 0.68
N GLU A 50 2.64 -12.75 1.92
CA GLU A 50 1.85 -12.58 3.14
C GLU A 50 1.17 -11.20 3.18
N VAL A 51 1.85 -10.17 2.68
CA VAL A 51 1.32 -8.80 2.63
C VAL A 51 0.25 -8.67 1.55
N ILE A 52 0.49 -9.28 0.38
CA ILE A 52 -0.46 -9.29 -0.73
C ILE A 52 -1.72 -10.07 -0.35
N GLU A 53 -1.55 -11.30 0.20
CA GLU A 53 -2.67 -12.12 0.63
C GLU A 53 -3.54 -11.41 1.65
N PHE A 54 -2.93 -10.81 2.69
CA PHE A 54 -3.66 -10.04 3.68
C PHE A 54 -4.50 -8.92 3.06
N ALA A 55 -3.95 -8.20 2.08
CA ALA A 55 -4.66 -7.11 1.41
C ALA A 55 -5.85 -7.62 0.58
N PHE A 56 -5.69 -8.73 -0.15
CA PHE A 56 -6.78 -9.36 -0.89
C PHE A 56 -7.88 -9.87 0.05
N GLU A 57 -7.52 -10.54 1.14
CA GLU A 57 -8.49 -11.00 2.14
C GLU A 57 -9.23 -9.85 2.82
N ALA A 58 -8.53 -8.76 3.13
CA ALA A 58 -9.14 -7.56 3.71
C ALA A 58 -10.13 -6.91 2.74
N ALA A 59 -9.79 -6.81 1.45
CA ALA A 59 -10.67 -6.28 0.40
C ALA A 59 -11.90 -7.19 0.20
N ARG A 60 -11.69 -8.51 0.11
CA ARG A 60 -12.75 -9.51 0.01
C ARG A 60 -13.73 -9.42 1.19
N ALA A 61 -13.21 -9.38 2.41
CA ALA A 61 -14.03 -9.33 3.63
C ALA A 61 -14.89 -8.07 3.72
N ARG A 62 -14.44 -6.97 3.08
CA ARG A 62 -15.16 -5.70 3.00
C ARG A 62 -16.06 -5.59 1.76
N GLY A 63 -15.91 -6.49 0.78
CA GLY A 63 -16.52 -6.31 -0.54
C GLY A 63 -16.06 -5.02 -1.21
N ALA A 64 -14.81 -4.63 -0.96
CA ALA A 64 -14.20 -3.39 -1.43
C ALA A 64 -13.22 -3.65 -2.58
N ARG A 65 -12.97 -2.62 -3.38
CA ARG A 65 -11.91 -2.65 -4.38
C ARG A 65 -10.54 -2.60 -3.69
N LEU A 66 -9.57 -3.36 -4.21
CA LEU A 66 -8.18 -3.32 -3.81
C LEU A 66 -7.38 -2.37 -4.74
N HIS A 67 -6.88 -1.29 -4.20
CA HIS A 67 -6.01 -0.35 -4.91
C HIS A 67 -4.55 -0.61 -4.55
N VAL A 68 -3.81 -1.23 -5.46
CA VAL A 68 -2.39 -1.58 -5.28
C VAL A 68 -1.52 -0.46 -5.81
N VAL A 69 -0.63 0.05 -4.96
CA VAL A 69 0.20 1.22 -5.24
C VAL A 69 1.68 0.88 -5.08
N HIS A 70 2.43 1.04 -6.16
CA HIS A 70 3.90 1.03 -6.15
C HIS A 70 4.45 2.43 -6.37
N ALA A 71 5.34 2.85 -5.48
CA ALA A 71 6.05 4.12 -5.61
C ALA A 71 7.51 3.87 -5.99
N TRP A 72 7.96 4.48 -7.06
CA TRP A 72 9.35 4.40 -7.49
C TRP A 72 10.02 5.78 -7.52
N HIS A 73 11.32 5.81 -7.37
CA HIS A 73 12.09 7.05 -7.49
C HIS A 73 13.38 6.80 -8.26
N THR A 74 13.76 7.80 -9.01
CA THR A 74 15.05 7.81 -9.69
C THR A 74 16.15 8.00 -8.64
N PRO A 75 17.23 7.20 -8.65
CA PRO A 75 18.41 7.48 -7.85
C PRO A 75 18.87 8.92 -8.04
N SER A 76 19.41 9.53 -6.98
CA SER A 76 19.95 10.88 -7.07
C SER A 76 21.05 10.94 -8.16
N PRO A 77 21.10 12.00 -8.97
CA PRO A 77 22.18 12.19 -9.95
C PRO A 77 23.60 12.13 -9.36
N LEU A 78 23.73 12.38 -8.05
CA LEU A 78 24.99 12.24 -7.30
C LEU A 78 25.45 10.78 -7.13
N VAL A 79 24.54 9.81 -7.31
CA VAL A 79 24.82 8.37 -7.20
C VAL A 79 25.03 7.76 -8.59
N LEU A 80 24.53 8.43 -9.65
CA LEU A 80 24.64 7.99 -11.04
C LEU A 80 25.95 8.54 -11.64
N GLY A 81 26.70 7.69 -12.31
CA GLY A 81 27.88 8.13 -13.10
C GLY A 81 27.46 8.97 -14.32
N PRO A 82 28.38 9.72 -14.93
CA PRO A 82 28.07 10.59 -16.09
C PRO A 82 27.47 9.85 -17.30
N GLY A 83 27.59 8.52 -17.38
CA GLY A 83 27.02 7.70 -18.44
C GLY A 83 25.60 7.19 -18.16
N ASP A 84 25.12 7.27 -16.92
CA ASP A 84 23.86 6.65 -16.49
C ASP A 84 22.66 7.60 -16.56
N ILE A 85 22.92 8.88 -16.79
CA ILE A 85 21.88 9.95 -16.78
C ILE A 85 20.87 9.77 -17.92
N GLY A 86 21.25 9.11 -19.00
CA GLY A 86 20.37 8.85 -20.16
C GLY A 86 19.48 7.62 -20.04
N LEU A 87 19.71 6.75 -19.03
CA LEU A 87 18.94 5.50 -18.86
C LEU A 87 17.70 5.66 -17.97
N VAL A 88 17.44 6.85 -17.45
CA VAL A 88 16.36 7.10 -16.50
C VAL A 88 15.22 7.85 -17.17
N ASN A 89 14.56 7.21 -18.14
CA ASN A 89 13.42 7.79 -18.84
C ASN A 89 12.12 7.49 -18.07
N GLY A 90 11.48 8.55 -17.57
CA GLY A 90 10.35 8.46 -16.67
C GLY A 90 9.11 7.68 -17.17
N PRO A 91 8.61 7.90 -18.40
CA PRO A 91 7.40 7.20 -18.88
C PRO A 91 7.64 5.70 -19.12
N GLU A 92 8.70 5.32 -19.80
CA GLU A 92 9.06 3.93 -20.09
C GLU A 92 9.28 3.12 -18.80
N GLN A 93 9.91 3.74 -17.80
CA GLN A 93 10.11 3.12 -16.49
C GLN A 93 8.79 2.87 -15.75
N ALA A 94 7.82 3.78 -15.87
CA ALA A 94 6.51 3.59 -15.25
C ALA A 94 5.74 2.43 -15.90
N ASP A 95 5.80 2.30 -17.21
CA ASP A 95 5.17 1.21 -17.97
C ASP A 95 5.81 -0.15 -17.63
N GLU A 96 7.14 -0.22 -17.48
CA GLU A 96 7.84 -1.42 -17.04
C GLU A 96 7.40 -1.85 -15.63
N TRP A 97 7.35 -0.91 -14.68
CA TRP A 97 6.88 -1.20 -13.33
C TRP A 97 5.41 -1.63 -13.30
N LEU A 98 4.57 -1.02 -14.13
CA LEU A 98 3.16 -1.42 -14.23
C LEU A 98 3.02 -2.84 -14.80
N GLY A 99 3.79 -3.18 -15.83
CA GLY A 99 3.83 -4.53 -16.38
C GLY A 99 4.29 -5.56 -15.35
N PHE A 100 5.30 -5.22 -14.55
CA PHE A 100 5.78 -6.09 -13.47
C PHE A 100 4.74 -6.23 -12.35
N LEU A 101 4.10 -5.15 -11.93
CA LEU A 101 3.02 -5.17 -10.94
C LEU A 101 1.88 -6.08 -11.40
N THR A 102 1.42 -5.91 -12.64
CA THR A 102 0.38 -6.76 -13.22
C THR A 102 0.77 -8.24 -13.22
N ALA A 103 2.04 -8.54 -13.54
CA ALA A 103 2.54 -9.91 -13.53
C ALA A 103 2.55 -10.53 -12.12
N VAL A 104 2.99 -9.78 -11.11
CA VAL A 104 2.98 -10.20 -9.70
C VAL A 104 1.54 -10.48 -9.23
N LEU A 105 0.58 -9.65 -9.61
CA LEU A 105 -0.80 -9.76 -9.14
C LEU A 105 -1.64 -10.79 -9.90
N ARG A 106 -1.16 -11.34 -11.02
CA ARG A 106 -1.93 -12.26 -11.87
C ARG A 106 -2.48 -13.45 -11.09
N GLY A 107 -1.62 -14.20 -10.40
CA GLY A 107 -2.03 -15.37 -9.62
C GLY A 107 -2.99 -15.02 -8.47
N TRP A 108 -2.84 -13.83 -7.91
CA TRP A 108 -3.72 -13.33 -6.85
C TRP A 108 -5.12 -12.98 -7.37
N ARG A 109 -5.22 -12.38 -8.55
CA ARG A 109 -6.49 -12.13 -9.23
C ARG A 109 -7.23 -13.43 -9.57
N ASP A 110 -6.49 -14.47 -9.99
CA ASP A 110 -7.07 -15.79 -10.23
C ASP A 110 -7.56 -16.45 -8.94
N LYS A 111 -6.87 -16.24 -7.83
CA LYS A 111 -7.24 -16.76 -6.50
C LYS A 111 -8.43 -16.03 -5.87
N TYR A 112 -8.58 -14.72 -6.15
CA TYR A 112 -9.61 -13.85 -5.58
C TYR A 112 -10.39 -13.13 -6.71
N PRO A 113 -11.13 -13.86 -7.55
CA PRO A 113 -11.79 -13.28 -8.73
C PRO A 113 -12.91 -12.28 -8.39
N GLU A 114 -13.42 -12.32 -7.16
CA GLU A 114 -14.43 -11.38 -6.66
C GLU A 114 -13.87 -10.03 -6.26
N VAL A 115 -12.53 -9.89 -6.12
CA VAL A 115 -11.89 -8.63 -5.73
C VAL A 115 -11.53 -7.83 -6.98
N GLU A 116 -12.15 -6.67 -7.14
CA GLU A 116 -11.74 -5.70 -8.16
C GLU A 116 -10.38 -5.09 -7.78
N VAL A 117 -9.41 -5.13 -8.69
CA VAL A 117 -8.05 -4.65 -8.44
C VAL A 117 -7.70 -3.49 -9.36
N ALA A 118 -7.41 -2.33 -8.78
CA ALA A 118 -6.81 -1.18 -9.47
C ALA A 118 -5.31 -1.13 -9.19
N GLU A 119 -4.51 -0.85 -10.21
CA GLU A 119 -3.06 -0.78 -10.12
C GLU A 119 -2.58 0.65 -10.39
N THR A 120 -1.66 1.15 -9.58
CA THR A 120 -1.04 2.45 -9.77
C THR A 120 0.46 2.38 -9.53
N VAL A 121 1.20 2.85 -10.51
CA VAL A 121 2.65 3.06 -10.40
C VAL A 121 2.92 4.56 -10.47
N THR A 122 3.55 5.10 -9.44
CA THR A 122 3.75 6.56 -9.33
C THR A 122 5.18 6.89 -8.98
N LYS A 123 5.74 7.88 -9.68
CA LYS A 123 7.05 8.45 -9.33
C LYS A 123 6.93 9.31 -8.08
N GLY A 124 7.72 9.00 -7.06
CA GLY A 124 7.75 9.76 -5.83
C GLY A 124 8.30 8.97 -4.65
N ARG A 125 8.41 9.62 -3.51
CA ARG A 125 8.78 8.95 -2.26
C ARG A 125 7.59 8.08 -1.79
N ALA A 126 7.83 6.82 -1.51
CA ALA A 126 6.79 5.86 -1.11
C ALA A 126 5.91 6.37 0.05
N GLN A 127 6.51 7.02 1.05
CA GLN A 127 5.80 7.63 2.17
C GLN A 127 4.72 8.62 1.71
N SER A 128 5.10 9.58 0.87
CA SER A 128 4.18 10.63 0.41
C SER A 128 3.13 10.11 -0.57
N VAL A 129 3.53 9.14 -1.41
CA VAL A 129 2.63 8.51 -2.39
C VAL A 129 1.55 7.72 -1.65
N LEU A 130 1.92 6.89 -0.68
CA LEU A 130 0.98 6.05 0.06
C LEU A 130 0.06 6.85 0.99
N VAL A 131 0.57 7.88 1.68
CA VAL A 131 -0.28 8.77 2.48
C VAL A 131 -1.35 9.42 1.62
N ARG A 132 -1.00 9.87 0.41
CA ARG A 132 -1.97 10.45 -0.52
C ARG A 132 -2.93 9.40 -1.08
N ALA A 133 -2.45 8.21 -1.45
CA ALA A 133 -3.30 7.15 -1.98
C ALA A 133 -4.31 6.63 -0.94
N ALA A 134 -3.94 6.66 0.34
CA ALA A 134 -4.80 6.25 1.45
C ALA A 134 -5.84 7.31 1.88
N THR A 135 -5.82 8.50 1.26
CA THR A 135 -6.84 9.52 1.54
C THR A 135 -8.21 9.01 1.09
N GLY A 136 -9.12 8.88 2.05
CA GLY A 136 -10.47 8.36 1.80
C GLY A 136 -10.52 6.84 1.54
N ALA A 137 -9.51 6.08 1.96
CA ALA A 137 -9.53 4.63 1.96
C ALA A 137 -10.20 4.07 3.23
N SER A 138 -10.64 2.81 3.18
CA SER A 138 -11.14 2.11 4.37
C SER A 138 -10.04 1.41 5.16
N LEU A 139 -8.90 1.14 4.51
CA LEU A 139 -7.74 0.49 5.12
C LEU A 139 -6.50 0.75 4.27
N LEU A 140 -5.38 1.04 4.92
CA LEU A 140 -4.06 0.97 4.30
C LEU A 140 -3.31 -0.27 4.79
N VAL A 141 -2.83 -1.10 3.87
CA VAL A 141 -1.99 -2.27 4.16
C VAL A 141 -0.55 -1.97 3.75
N VAL A 142 0.39 -2.18 4.67
CA VAL A 142 1.83 -2.03 4.42
C VAL A 142 2.60 -3.19 5.03
N GLY A 143 3.65 -3.62 4.35
CA GLY A 143 4.58 -4.62 4.85
C GLY A 143 5.55 -4.04 5.88
N ARG A 144 5.98 -4.87 6.81
CA ARG A 144 7.07 -4.59 7.73
C ARG A 144 8.04 -5.76 7.74
N ARG A 145 9.22 -5.56 7.14
CA ARG A 145 10.26 -6.59 7.17
C ARG A 145 10.73 -6.85 8.59
N MET A 146 10.72 -8.12 8.98
CA MET A 146 11.30 -8.57 10.24
C MET A 146 12.82 -8.67 10.06
N THR A 147 13.57 -7.90 10.81
CA THR A 147 15.04 -7.92 10.77
C THR A 147 15.57 -8.35 12.13
N SER A 148 16.50 -9.28 12.09
CA SER A 148 17.22 -9.76 13.28
C SER A 148 18.37 -8.82 13.71
N ARG A 149 18.68 -7.77 12.94
CA ARG A 149 19.77 -6.85 13.24
C ARG A 149 19.36 -5.88 14.36
N PRO A 150 20.11 -5.82 15.50
CA PRO A 150 19.78 -4.96 16.65
C PRO A 150 19.79 -3.46 16.33
N THR A 151 20.53 -3.04 15.30
CA THR A 151 20.75 -1.64 14.91
C THR A 151 19.81 -1.12 13.83
N SER A 152 18.99 -2.00 13.25
CA SER A 152 18.03 -1.58 12.22
C SER A 152 16.79 -0.96 12.86
N PRO A 153 16.22 0.11 12.27
CA PRO A 153 14.94 0.64 12.72
C PRO A 153 13.88 -0.45 12.62
N ARG A 154 13.15 -0.68 13.71
CA ARG A 154 12.16 -1.76 13.85
C ARG A 154 10.89 -1.51 13.01
N THR A 155 10.70 -0.29 12.57
CA THR A 155 9.63 0.13 11.66
C THR A 155 10.26 0.97 10.56
N GLY A 156 10.02 0.59 9.31
CA GLY A 156 10.52 1.34 8.16
C GLY A 156 9.87 2.72 8.03
N PRO A 157 10.45 3.61 7.22
CA PRO A 157 9.95 4.98 7.05
C PRO A 157 8.54 5.04 6.47
N VAL A 158 8.15 4.09 5.63
CA VAL A 158 6.78 3.98 5.07
C VAL A 158 5.79 3.66 6.18
N THR A 159 6.07 2.64 7.00
CA THR A 159 5.23 2.25 8.13
C THR A 159 5.07 3.39 9.15
N GLN A 160 6.15 4.12 9.44
CA GLN A 160 6.09 5.28 10.32
C GLN A 160 5.22 6.39 9.74
N ALA A 161 5.41 6.73 8.48
CA ALA A 161 4.59 7.74 7.83
C ALA A 161 3.10 7.35 7.79
N ALA A 162 2.80 6.08 7.49
CA ALA A 162 1.44 5.56 7.52
C ALA A 162 0.79 5.74 8.91
N ILE A 163 1.48 5.29 9.97
CA ILE A 163 0.96 5.39 11.33
C ILE A 163 0.69 6.84 11.77
N HIS A 164 1.50 7.80 11.31
CA HIS A 164 1.40 9.19 11.78
C HIS A 164 0.54 10.11 10.91
N HIS A 165 0.38 9.82 9.62
CA HIS A 165 -0.18 10.77 8.66
C HIS A 165 -1.40 10.27 7.89
N VAL A 166 -1.71 8.97 7.93
CA VAL A 166 -2.87 8.41 7.25
C VAL A 166 -4.11 8.55 8.14
N GLY A 167 -5.22 8.95 7.55
CA GLY A 167 -6.50 9.17 8.24
C GLY A 167 -7.43 7.96 8.24
N CYS A 168 -6.99 6.79 7.79
CA CYS A 168 -7.75 5.55 7.88
C CYS A 168 -6.99 4.51 8.72
N PRO A 169 -7.62 3.40 9.14
CA PRO A 169 -6.94 2.28 9.78
C PRO A 169 -5.73 1.79 8.97
N VAL A 170 -4.65 1.43 9.65
CA VAL A 170 -3.41 0.95 9.04
C VAL A 170 -3.10 -0.45 9.51
N ALA A 171 -3.11 -1.41 8.59
CA ALA A 171 -2.63 -2.77 8.82
C ALA A 171 -1.13 -2.86 8.51
N VAL A 172 -0.36 -3.26 9.51
CA VAL A 172 1.08 -3.53 9.39
C VAL A 172 1.30 -5.02 9.43
N VAL A 173 1.67 -5.60 8.31
CA VAL A 173 1.87 -7.05 8.12
C VAL A 173 3.35 -7.37 8.23
N PRO A 174 3.78 -8.13 9.24
CA PRO A 174 5.16 -8.57 9.35
C PRO A 174 5.48 -9.62 8.28
N HIS A 175 6.67 -9.54 7.69
CA HIS A 175 7.20 -10.51 6.74
C HIS A 175 8.72 -10.68 6.90
N GLU A 176 9.28 -11.78 6.39
CA GLU A 176 10.72 -12.06 6.39
C GLU A 176 11.48 -11.36 5.27
#